data_45084b1a5060e2d232fb5136ff940c56
#
_entry.id   45084b1a5060e2d232fb5136ff940c56
#
_cell.length_a   1.000
_cell.length_b   1.000
_cell.length_c   1.000
_cell.angle_alpha   90.00
_cell.angle_beta   90.00
_cell.angle_gamma   90.00
#
_symmetry.space_group_name_H-M   'P 1'
#
loop_
_entity.id
_entity.type
_entity.pdbx_description
1 polymer ?
#
loop_
_entity_poly.entity_id
_entity_poly.type
_entity_poly.pdbx_seq_one_letter_code
_entity_poly.pdbx_strand_id
1 'polypeptide(L)'
;TVSAVAILALVIIVGSLFLDKIKIPDKLVQKVPFLLKLQQAFAIYRSHPKAFWLSGLDSVWLQIVTIIIHYAYFRAVGIDVDIAVITVFTTIMVTFTMLPISINGIGIRENVQVSLYTGLLGIPADVVLASTLLSYLPLLFQAAQGAIVLLKIRK
;
A
#
# COMPACT_ATOMS: atom_id res chain seq x y z
N THR A 1 12.98 -16.25 -0.47
CA THR A 1 13.20 -14.79 -0.38
C THR A 1 11.94 -14.03 0.02
N VAL A 2 10.74 -14.41 -0.43
CA VAL A 2 9.46 -13.82 0.00
C VAL A 2 9.21 -14.06 1.49
N SER A 3 9.56 -15.26 1.97
CA SER A 3 9.48 -15.62 3.39
C SER A 3 10.38 -14.73 4.27
N ALA A 4 11.56 -14.33 3.79
CA ALA A 4 12.46 -13.45 4.55
C ALA A 4 11.89 -12.03 4.71
N VAL A 5 11.23 -11.49 3.68
CA VAL A 5 10.57 -10.18 3.75
C VAL A 5 9.35 -10.24 4.67
N ALA A 6 8.56 -11.31 4.61
CA ALA A 6 7.42 -11.51 5.49
C ALA A 6 7.85 -11.66 6.96
N ILE A 7 8.94 -12.42 7.22
CA ILE A 7 9.52 -12.56 8.56
C ILE A 7 10.06 -11.21 9.05
N LEU A 8 10.76 -10.46 8.20
CA LEU A 8 11.27 -9.14 8.57
C LEU A 8 10.13 -8.17 8.91
N ALA A 9 9.07 -8.15 8.11
CA ALA A 9 7.88 -7.35 8.39
C ALA A 9 7.22 -7.76 9.72
N LEU A 10 7.10 -9.06 9.97
CA LEU A 10 6.53 -9.59 11.19
C LEU A 10 7.41 -9.27 12.42
N VAL A 11 8.72 -9.34 12.29
CA VAL A 11 9.69 -8.92 13.32
C VAL A 11 9.60 -7.44 13.60
N ILE A 12 9.45 -6.60 12.57
CA ILE A 12 9.26 -5.15 12.74
C ILE A 12 7.93 -4.86 13.46
N ILE A 13 6.83 -5.53 13.06
CA ILE A 13 5.52 -5.36 13.70
C ILE A 13 5.55 -5.85 15.15
N VAL A 14 6.08 -7.03 15.41
CA VAL A 14 6.21 -7.56 16.77
C VAL A 14 7.19 -6.73 17.59
N GLY A 15 8.33 -6.35 17.02
CA GLY A 15 9.31 -5.47 17.66
C GLY A 15 8.71 -4.11 18.02
N SER A 16 7.85 -3.55 17.17
CA SER A 16 7.17 -2.28 17.44
C SER A 16 6.22 -2.36 18.64
N LEU A 17 5.61 -3.52 18.91
CA LEU A 17 4.78 -3.75 20.09
C LEU A 17 5.60 -3.79 21.41
N PHE A 18 6.90 -4.05 21.32
CA PHE A 18 7.82 -4.07 22.46
C PHE A 18 8.64 -2.77 22.64
N LEU A 19 8.57 -1.82 21.69
CA LEU A 19 9.29 -0.54 21.77
C LEU A 19 8.94 0.28 23.03
N ASP A 20 7.77 0.05 23.61
CA ASP A 20 7.33 0.68 24.86
C ASP A 20 8.15 0.27 26.11
N LYS A 21 8.83 -0.87 26.06
CA LYS A 21 9.71 -1.33 27.15
C LYS A 21 11.13 -0.76 27.04
N ILE A 22 11.46 -0.21 25.87
CA ILE A 22 12.75 0.41 25.63
C ILE A 22 12.62 1.89 26.02
N LYS A 23 13.09 2.25 27.20
CA LYS A 23 13.27 3.66 27.58
C LYS A 23 14.27 4.27 26.60
N ILE A 24 13.73 4.96 25.58
CA ILE A 24 14.57 5.68 24.61
C ILE A 24 15.24 6.82 25.38
N PRO A 25 16.58 6.91 25.38
CA PRO A 25 17.26 8.00 26.06
C PRO A 25 16.82 9.36 25.53
N ASP A 26 16.54 10.32 26.42
CA ASP A 26 16.06 11.66 26.07
C ASP A 26 16.90 12.37 25.01
N LYS A 27 18.18 12.05 24.93
CA LYS A 27 19.12 12.56 23.90
C LYS A 27 18.80 12.08 22.48
N LEU A 28 18.20 10.91 22.32
CA LEU A 28 17.76 10.37 21.00
C LEU A 28 16.40 10.93 20.61
N VAL A 29 15.53 11.16 21.59
CA VAL A 29 14.19 11.74 21.40
C VAL A 29 14.28 13.16 20.85
N GLN A 30 15.25 13.95 21.34
CA GLN A 30 15.47 15.33 20.86
C GLN A 30 15.99 15.41 19.42
N LYS A 31 16.71 14.37 18.95
CA LYS A 31 17.26 14.34 17.57
C LYS A 31 16.26 13.85 16.52
N VAL A 32 15.26 13.08 16.89
CA VAL A 32 14.30 12.49 15.95
C VAL A 32 12.88 12.60 16.50
N PRO A 33 12.20 13.74 16.32
CA PRO A 33 10.84 13.99 16.85
C PRO A 33 9.80 12.99 16.28
N PHE A 34 10.12 12.31 15.17
CA PHE A 34 9.31 11.24 14.60
C PHE A 34 9.17 10.02 15.53
N LEU A 35 10.23 9.67 16.29
CA LEU A 35 10.19 8.55 17.25
C LEU A 35 9.17 8.78 18.36
N LEU A 36 9.04 10.01 18.85
CA LEU A 36 8.03 10.38 19.83
C LEU A 36 6.60 10.19 19.30
N LYS A 37 6.35 10.63 18.07
CA LYS A 37 5.04 10.47 17.42
C LYS A 37 4.70 8.99 17.22
N LEU A 38 5.68 8.16 16.84
CA LEU A 38 5.51 6.72 16.75
C LEU A 38 5.19 6.10 18.10
N GLN A 39 5.93 6.43 19.15
CA GLN A 39 5.70 5.91 20.49
C GLN A 39 4.30 6.29 21.02
N GLN A 40 3.86 7.54 20.81
CA GLN A 40 2.52 7.97 21.14
C GLN A 40 1.44 7.23 20.36
N ALA A 41 1.64 7.02 19.06
CA ALA A 41 0.72 6.25 18.23
C ALA A 41 0.59 4.80 18.73
N PHE A 42 1.70 4.14 19.04
CA PHE A 42 1.67 2.78 19.59
C PHE A 42 1.01 2.70 20.98
N ALA A 43 1.20 3.69 21.84
CA ALA A 43 0.54 3.77 23.15
C ALA A 43 -1.00 3.82 23.00
N ILE A 44 -1.51 4.56 22.02
CA ILE A 44 -2.95 4.63 21.69
C ILE A 44 -3.47 3.27 21.23
N TYR A 45 -2.76 2.59 20.32
CA TYR A 45 -3.17 1.26 19.83
C TYR A 45 -3.20 0.21 20.94
N ARG A 46 -2.30 0.29 21.90
CA ARG A 46 -2.26 -0.62 23.04
C ARG A 46 -3.45 -0.44 23.98
N SER A 47 -3.96 0.77 24.15
CA SER A 47 -5.17 1.03 24.95
C SER A 47 -6.45 0.53 24.27
N HIS A 48 -6.42 0.27 22.94
CA HIS A 48 -7.56 -0.17 22.15
C HIS A 48 -7.24 -1.41 21.30
N PRO A 49 -6.96 -2.58 21.92
CA PRO A 49 -6.52 -3.77 21.19
C PRO A 49 -7.55 -4.27 20.17
N LYS A 50 -8.85 -4.09 20.43
CA LYS A 50 -9.92 -4.43 19.46
C LYS A 50 -9.80 -3.58 18.18
N ALA A 51 -9.56 -2.29 18.31
CA ALA A 51 -9.40 -1.40 17.15
C ALA A 51 -8.15 -1.79 16.34
N PHE A 52 -7.06 -2.15 17.00
CA PHE A 52 -5.84 -2.62 16.34
C PHE A 52 -6.10 -3.88 15.49
N TRP A 53 -6.75 -4.91 16.06
CA TRP A 53 -7.06 -6.14 15.34
C TRP A 53 -8.05 -5.92 14.20
N LEU A 54 -9.08 -5.09 14.39
CA LEU A 54 -10.03 -4.75 13.33
C LEU A 54 -9.34 -4.02 12.18
N SER A 55 -8.50 -3.03 12.48
CA SER A 55 -7.72 -2.33 11.43
C SER A 55 -6.75 -3.26 10.70
N GLY A 56 -6.16 -4.23 11.40
CA GLY A 56 -5.33 -5.25 10.80
C GLY A 56 -6.11 -6.14 9.82
N LEU A 57 -7.30 -6.59 10.22
CA LEU A 57 -8.18 -7.38 9.36
C LEU A 57 -8.64 -6.58 8.14
N ASP A 58 -9.03 -5.31 8.31
CA ASP A 58 -9.38 -4.42 7.20
C ASP A 58 -8.22 -4.24 6.23
N SER A 59 -6.99 -4.08 6.74
CA SER A 59 -5.80 -3.97 5.90
C SER A 59 -5.54 -5.23 5.07
N VAL A 60 -5.69 -6.41 5.67
CA VAL A 60 -5.55 -7.69 4.97
C VAL A 60 -6.66 -7.83 3.91
N TRP A 61 -7.90 -7.49 4.28
CA TRP A 61 -9.02 -7.53 3.34
C TRP A 61 -8.81 -6.61 2.15
N LEU A 62 -8.41 -5.36 2.38
CA LEU A 62 -8.10 -4.41 1.32
C LEU A 62 -6.96 -4.92 0.42
N GLN A 63 -5.93 -5.55 0.99
CA GLN A 63 -4.85 -6.12 0.22
C GLN A 63 -5.33 -7.26 -0.69
N ILE A 64 -6.18 -8.15 -0.19
CA ILE A 64 -6.77 -9.24 -0.99
C ILE A 64 -7.58 -8.67 -2.15
N VAL A 65 -8.46 -7.71 -1.88
CA VAL A 65 -9.29 -7.05 -2.91
C VAL A 65 -8.39 -6.36 -3.95
N THR A 66 -7.34 -5.68 -3.52
CA THR A 66 -6.38 -5.03 -4.42
C THR A 66 -5.69 -6.02 -5.35
N ILE A 67 -5.26 -7.18 -4.84
CA ILE A 67 -4.63 -8.23 -5.64
C ILE A 67 -5.62 -8.79 -6.68
N ILE A 68 -6.86 -9.07 -6.26
CA ILE A 68 -7.90 -9.59 -7.17
C ILE A 68 -8.20 -8.59 -8.29
N ILE A 69 -8.29 -7.31 -7.97
CA ILE A 69 -8.53 -6.25 -8.95
C ILE A 69 -7.36 -6.16 -9.95
N HIS A 70 -6.11 -6.21 -9.49
CA HIS A 70 -4.96 -6.20 -10.40
C HIS A 70 -4.90 -7.46 -11.27
N TYR A 71 -5.23 -8.61 -10.72
CA TYR A 71 -5.38 -9.83 -11.51
C TYR A 71 -6.44 -9.66 -12.61
N ALA A 72 -7.60 -9.08 -12.27
CA ALA A 72 -8.65 -8.81 -13.26
C ALA A 72 -8.20 -7.83 -14.36
N TYR A 73 -7.38 -6.81 -14.04
CA TYR A 73 -6.84 -5.90 -15.04
C TYR A 73 -5.92 -6.61 -16.03
N PHE A 74 -5.02 -7.50 -15.57
CA PHE A 74 -4.18 -8.28 -16.47
C PHE A 74 -5.01 -9.24 -17.32
N ARG A 75 -6.01 -9.88 -16.76
CA ARG A 75 -6.93 -10.74 -17.52
C ARG A 75 -7.72 -9.96 -18.56
N ALA A 76 -8.13 -8.73 -18.26
CA ALA A 76 -8.86 -7.87 -19.20
C ALA A 76 -8.02 -7.46 -20.43
N VAL A 77 -6.70 -7.35 -20.27
CA VAL A 77 -5.78 -7.09 -21.38
C VAL A 77 -5.25 -8.36 -22.03
N GLY A 78 -5.81 -9.54 -21.67
CA GLY A 78 -5.51 -10.83 -22.32
C GLY A 78 -4.24 -11.51 -21.80
N ILE A 79 -3.67 -11.09 -20.68
CA ILE A 79 -2.48 -11.70 -20.09
C ILE A 79 -2.82 -12.48 -18.83
N ASP A 80 -2.25 -13.66 -18.72
CA ASP A 80 -2.33 -14.49 -17.52
C ASP A 80 -1.01 -14.36 -16.74
N VAL A 81 -1.08 -13.71 -15.58
CA VAL A 81 0.06 -13.57 -14.67
C VAL A 81 -0.26 -14.34 -13.40
N ASP A 82 0.74 -15.06 -12.88
CA ASP A 82 0.62 -15.79 -11.64
C ASP A 82 0.22 -14.84 -10.48
N ILE A 83 -0.77 -15.25 -9.69
CA ILE A 83 -1.30 -14.45 -8.60
C ILE A 83 -0.25 -14.15 -7.52
N ALA A 84 0.73 -15.04 -7.33
CA ALA A 84 1.83 -14.81 -6.40
C ALA A 84 2.74 -13.67 -6.90
N VAL A 85 3.00 -13.61 -8.21
CA VAL A 85 3.75 -12.52 -8.83
C VAL A 85 2.99 -11.20 -8.69
N ILE A 86 1.69 -11.22 -9.01
CA ILE A 86 0.83 -10.03 -8.83
C ILE A 86 0.87 -9.56 -7.38
N THR A 87 0.79 -10.46 -6.41
CA THR A 87 0.83 -10.12 -4.98
C THR A 87 2.11 -9.38 -4.62
N VAL A 88 3.26 -9.90 -5.04
CA VAL A 88 4.57 -9.30 -4.75
C VAL A 88 4.70 -7.93 -5.45
N PHE A 89 4.41 -7.88 -6.76
CA PHE A 89 4.61 -6.68 -7.55
C PHE A 89 3.63 -5.56 -7.17
N THR A 90 2.38 -5.90 -6.87
CA THR A 90 1.39 -4.94 -6.38
C THR A 90 1.80 -4.38 -5.02
N THR A 91 2.33 -5.20 -4.12
CA THR A 91 2.81 -4.74 -2.82
C THR A 91 3.99 -3.78 -2.97
N ILE A 92 4.94 -4.09 -3.86
CA ILE A 92 6.06 -3.20 -4.19
C ILE A 92 5.51 -1.89 -4.76
N MET A 93 4.63 -1.95 -5.75
CA MET A 93 4.03 -0.77 -6.38
C MET A 93 3.32 0.13 -5.35
N VAL A 94 2.47 -0.44 -4.50
CA VAL A 94 1.75 0.32 -3.45
C VAL A 94 2.74 1.00 -2.51
N THR A 95 3.81 0.31 -2.11
CA THR A 95 4.86 0.89 -1.26
C THR A 95 5.51 2.12 -1.90
N PHE A 96 5.85 2.05 -3.19
CA PHE A 96 6.41 3.20 -3.91
C PHE A 96 5.41 4.34 -4.09
N THR A 97 4.13 4.04 -4.29
CA THR A 97 3.10 5.08 -4.43
C THR A 97 2.78 5.82 -3.13
N MET A 98 3.15 5.26 -1.97
CA MET A 98 3.03 5.94 -0.67
C MET A 98 4.09 7.02 -0.46
N LEU A 99 5.17 7.03 -1.26
CA LEU A 99 6.19 8.06 -1.15
C LEU A 99 5.61 9.42 -1.63
N PRO A 100 5.81 10.52 -0.89
CA PRO A 100 5.26 11.83 -1.24
C PRO A 100 6.04 12.51 -2.39
N ILE A 101 6.28 11.76 -3.48
CA ILE A 101 7.06 12.19 -4.65
C ILE A 101 6.14 12.51 -5.82
N SER A 102 4.90 12.01 -5.80
CA SER A 102 3.93 12.23 -6.88
C SER A 102 2.51 12.45 -6.34
N ILE A 103 1.69 13.10 -7.15
CA ILE A 103 0.28 13.31 -6.82
C ILE A 103 -0.47 12.00 -7.08
N ASN A 104 -0.94 11.37 -6.01
CA ASN A 104 -1.72 10.11 -6.07
C ASN A 104 -1.02 8.95 -6.80
N GLY A 105 0.31 8.94 -6.83
CA GLY A 105 1.10 7.87 -7.46
C GLY A 105 1.16 7.93 -8.99
N ILE A 106 0.61 8.98 -9.62
CA ILE A 106 0.65 9.14 -11.08
C ILE A 106 2.11 9.27 -11.53
N GLY A 107 2.50 8.52 -12.55
CA GLY A 107 3.87 8.41 -13.05
C GLY A 107 4.69 7.35 -12.33
N ILE A 108 4.62 7.25 -11.01
CA ILE A 108 5.34 6.23 -10.22
C ILE A 108 4.72 4.85 -10.45
N ARG A 109 3.39 4.75 -10.40
CA ARG A 109 2.66 3.50 -10.60
C ARG A 109 3.01 2.86 -11.94
N GLU A 110 2.95 3.62 -13.01
CA GLU A 110 3.27 3.15 -14.36
C GLU A 110 4.72 2.71 -14.47
N ASN A 111 5.64 3.55 -14.00
CA ASN A 111 7.07 3.24 -14.08
C ASN A 111 7.44 1.98 -13.27
N VAL A 112 6.91 1.84 -12.07
CA VAL A 112 7.16 0.65 -11.23
C VAL A 112 6.56 -0.59 -11.88
N GLN A 113 5.33 -0.53 -12.38
CA GLN A 113 4.71 -1.68 -13.05
C GLN A 113 5.45 -2.07 -14.32
N VAL A 114 5.77 -1.12 -15.19
CA VAL A 114 6.56 -1.41 -16.40
C VAL A 114 7.92 -2.00 -16.03
N SER A 115 8.61 -1.43 -15.05
CA SER A 115 9.92 -1.96 -14.62
C SER A 115 9.83 -3.38 -14.11
N LEU A 116 8.80 -3.72 -13.35
CA LEU A 116 8.64 -5.05 -12.78
C LEU A 116 8.14 -6.07 -13.82
N TYR A 117 7.04 -5.77 -14.50
CA TYR A 117 6.42 -6.74 -15.41
C TYR A 117 7.16 -6.85 -16.74
N THR A 118 7.60 -5.74 -17.32
CA THR A 118 8.40 -5.78 -18.56
C THR A 118 9.83 -6.17 -18.28
N GLY A 119 10.45 -5.58 -17.26
CA GLY A 119 11.87 -5.84 -16.97
C GLY A 119 12.16 -7.23 -16.43
N LEU A 120 11.27 -7.85 -15.67
CA LEU A 120 11.48 -9.15 -15.04
C LEU A 120 10.75 -10.30 -15.72
N LEU A 121 9.60 -10.04 -16.34
CA LEU A 121 8.76 -11.08 -16.97
C LEU A 121 8.73 -10.98 -18.51
N GLY A 122 9.29 -9.91 -19.09
CA GLY A 122 9.30 -9.70 -20.54
C GLY A 122 7.91 -9.38 -21.12
N ILE A 123 6.92 -8.99 -20.30
CA ILE A 123 5.60 -8.60 -20.78
C ILE A 123 5.72 -7.27 -21.54
N PRO A 124 5.12 -7.12 -22.74
CA PRO A 124 5.19 -5.87 -23.50
C PRO A 124 4.74 -4.66 -22.70
N ALA A 125 5.50 -3.56 -22.77
CA ALA A 125 5.27 -2.38 -21.95
C ALA A 125 3.91 -1.70 -22.23
N ASP A 126 3.44 -1.73 -23.46
CA ASP A 126 2.14 -1.22 -23.90
C ASP A 126 0.99 -1.95 -23.21
N VAL A 127 1.08 -3.26 -23.04
CA VAL A 127 0.08 -4.09 -22.37
C VAL A 127 0.10 -3.83 -20.85
N VAL A 128 1.29 -3.72 -20.26
CA VAL A 128 1.42 -3.35 -18.84
C VAL A 128 0.82 -1.95 -18.60
N LEU A 129 1.11 -1.00 -19.48
CA LEU A 129 0.52 0.35 -19.40
C LEU A 129 -1.01 0.31 -19.54
N ALA A 130 -1.54 -0.49 -20.47
CA ALA A 130 -2.98 -0.66 -20.63
C ALA A 130 -3.63 -1.18 -19.35
N SER A 131 -3.06 -2.21 -18.70
CA SER A 131 -3.54 -2.73 -17.43
C SER A 131 -3.47 -1.68 -16.30
N THR A 132 -2.41 -0.88 -16.30
CA THR A 132 -2.24 0.20 -15.30
C THR A 132 -3.26 1.30 -15.50
N LEU A 133 -3.56 1.68 -16.75
CA LEU A 133 -4.56 2.69 -17.07
C LEU A 133 -5.96 2.26 -16.62
N LEU A 134 -6.29 0.98 -16.70
CA LEU A 134 -7.55 0.45 -16.15
C LEU A 134 -7.67 0.72 -14.64
N SER A 135 -6.56 0.78 -13.93
CA SER A 135 -6.56 1.07 -12.49
C SER A 135 -7.01 2.49 -12.13
N TYR A 136 -7.08 3.40 -13.09
CA TYR A 136 -7.62 4.76 -12.88
C TYR A 136 -9.16 4.83 -12.98
N LEU A 137 -9.82 3.82 -13.54
CA LEU A 137 -11.29 3.80 -13.64
C LEU A 137 -11.98 3.93 -12.27
N PRO A 138 -11.63 3.16 -11.23
CA PRO A 138 -12.19 3.34 -9.90
C PRO A 138 -11.93 4.73 -9.32
N LEU A 139 -10.76 5.32 -9.59
CA LEU A 139 -10.41 6.67 -9.13
C LEU A 139 -11.32 7.72 -9.75
N LEU A 140 -11.56 7.64 -11.06
CA LEU A 140 -12.49 8.54 -11.76
C LEU A 140 -13.93 8.41 -11.22
N PHE A 141 -14.35 7.17 -10.94
CA PHE A 141 -15.66 6.91 -10.35
C PHE A 141 -15.78 7.52 -8.93
N GLN A 142 -14.76 7.36 -8.09
CA GLN A 142 -14.71 7.98 -6.76
C GLN A 142 -14.73 9.52 -6.85
N ALA A 143 -13.96 10.09 -7.77
CA ALA A 143 -13.93 11.53 -7.98
C ALA A 143 -15.31 12.07 -8.41
N ALA A 144 -16.02 11.36 -9.30
CA ALA A 144 -17.37 11.71 -9.70
C ALA A 144 -18.36 11.66 -8.53
N GLN A 145 -18.29 10.61 -7.70
CA GLN A 145 -19.11 10.51 -6.48
C GLN A 145 -18.85 11.66 -5.52
N GLY A 146 -17.57 11.98 -5.26
CA GLY A 146 -17.19 13.12 -4.42
C GLY A 146 -17.72 14.46 -4.94
N ALA A 147 -17.63 14.68 -6.25
CA ALA A 147 -18.17 15.89 -6.87
C ALA A 147 -19.70 16.01 -6.70
N ILE A 148 -20.45 14.91 -6.87
CA ILE A 148 -21.92 14.89 -6.67
C ILE A 148 -22.27 15.25 -5.22
N VAL A 149 -21.53 14.68 -4.24
CA VAL A 149 -21.78 14.97 -2.81
C VAL A 149 -21.51 16.44 -2.51
N LEU A 150 -20.41 17.00 -3.01
CA LEU A 150 -20.08 18.43 -2.83
C LEU A 150 -21.13 19.35 -3.41
N LEU A 151 -21.68 19.03 -4.57
CA LEU A 151 -22.76 19.82 -5.20
C LEU A 151 -24.06 19.77 -4.39
N LYS A 152 -24.34 18.66 -3.69
CA LYS A 152 -25.51 18.53 -2.80
C LYS A 152 -25.37 19.30 -1.50
N ILE A 153 -24.18 19.35 -0.92
CA ILE A 153 -23.93 20.04 0.35
C ILE A 153 -23.91 21.57 0.18
N ARG A 154 -23.60 22.05 -1.03
CA ARG A 154 -23.48 23.49 -1.33
C ARG A 154 -24.84 24.16 -1.63
N LYS A 155 -25.94 23.38 -1.65
CA LYS A 155 -27.33 23.88 -1.70
C LYS A 155 -27.94 23.90 -0.31
#